data_a255a06c11c2ed2cd4aeb76c74ddcc0c
#
_entry.id   a255a06c11c2ed2cd4aeb76c74ddcc0c
#
_cell.length_a   1.000
_cell.length_b   1.000
_cell.length_c   1.000
_cell.angle_alpha   90.00
_cell.angle_beta   90.00
_cell.angle_gamma   90.00
#
_symmetry.space_group_name_H-M   'P 1'
#
loop_
_entity.id
_entity.type
_entity.pdbx_description
1 polymer ?
#
loop_
_entity_poly.entity_id
_entity_poly.type
_entity_poly.pdbx_seq_one_letter_code
_entity_poly.pdbx_strand_id
1 'polypeptide(L)'
;QDIFAANSFRLDQEKWWLVYDESGNAMNWLMDKVEPYGITAVIENNQQDGGTNWWDGGPLKTLNVSHSFVAEGAQAAGASQQIVVEALAEEIQKGGGRIFYNTTAVQLDREGDNTGRVTGCVAKADGKYTRYNASKGVVLATGDFSQDKDMVAKYCPIALPFGNGGVYDGSGLKLALWIGAAWQKYTPNAPMLATMGDEVLPCRWWAEGALTTFPGLLVNNKGVRYSNENCTYGYMPYPQRVQPDGCAFLIWDADWVEASAPWQGDRIGGA
;
A
#
# COMPACT_ATOMS: atom_id res chain seq x y z
N GLN A 1 -17.05 -11.45 4.45
CA GLN A 1 -16.95 -11.65 5.91
C GLN A 1 -15.50 -11.90 6.31
N ASP A 2 -14.76 -12.73 5.60
CA ASP A 2 -13.37 -13.11 5.93
C ASP A 2 -12.40 -11.92 5.87
N ILE A 3 -12.53 -11.03 4.89
CA ILE A 3 -11.72 -9.82 4.78
C ILE A 3 -11.97 -8.87 5.95
N PHE A 4 -13.22 -8.73 6.39
CA PHE A 4 -13.54 -7.93 7.57
C PHE A 4 -12.91 -8.51 8.83
N ALA A 5 -12.98 -9.83 8.98
CA ALA A 5 -12.37 -10.53 10.11
C ALA A 5 -10.83 -10.39 10.10
N ALA A 6 -10.19 -10.56 8.94
CA ALA A 6 -8.75 -10.39 8.77
C ALA A 6 -8.26 -8.97 9.11
N ASN A 7 -9.12 -7.98 8.95
CA ASN A 7 -8.85 -6.58 9.33
C ASN A 7 -9.47 -6.21 10.69
N SER A 8 -9.76 -7.18 11.55
CA SER A 8 -10.32 -6.97 12.88
C SER A 8 -11.61 -6.12 12.86
N PHE A 9 -12.41 -6.23 11.81
CA PHE A 9 -13.64 -5.46 11.56
C PHE A 9 -13.46 -3.92 11.54
N ARG A 10 -12.25 -3.46 11.26
CA ARG A 10 -11.92 -2.02 11.20
C ARG A 10 -11.92 -1.44 9.78
N LEU A 11 -12.54 -2.12 8.83
CA LEU A 11 -12.73 -1.61 7.48
C LEU A 11 -13.95 -0.70 7.40
N ASP A 12 -13.84 0.33 6.59
CA ASP A 12 -14.98 1.09 6.11
C ASP A 12 -15.77 0.22 5.13
N GLN A 13 -16.92 -0.26 5.58
CA GLN A 13 -17.72 -1.22 4.82
C GLN A 13 -18.23 -0.64 3.51
N GLU A 14 -18.62 0.62 3.49
CA GLU A 14 -19.13 1.26 2.27
C GLU A 14 -18.06 1.34 1.19
N LYS A 15 -16.85 1.75 1.57
CA LYS A 15 -15.70 1.76 0.65
C LYS A 15 -15.33 0.37 0.18
N TRP A 16 -15.40 -0.61 1.07
CA TRP A 16 -15.10 -1.98 0.70
C TRP A 16 -16.11 -2.55 -0.30
N TRP A 17 -17.39 -2.31 -0.09
CA TRP A 17 -18.43 -2.72 -1.05
C TRP A 17 -18.24 -2.04 -2.40
N LEU A 18 -17.90 -0.76 -2.42
CA LEU A 18 -17.56 -0.06 -3.66
C LEU A 18 -16.38 -0.72 -4.40
N VAL A 19 -15.32 -1.09 -3.68
CA VAL A 19 -14.19 -1.83 -4.27
C VAL A 19 -14.64 -3.17 -4.81
N TYR A 20 -15.45 -3.92 -4.05
CA TYR A 20 -15.94 -5.22 -4.47
C TYR A 20 -16.80 -5.14 -5.74
N ASP A 21 -17.69 -4.19 -5.80
CA ASP A 21 -18.63 -4.03 -6.92
C ASP A 21 -17.93 -3.47 -8.18
N GLU A 22 -16.96 -2.57 -8.02
CA GLU A 22 -16.41 -1.79 -9.14
C GLU A 22 -14.99 -2.20 -9.54
N SER A 23 -14.30 -3.03 -8.78
CA SER A 23 -12.90 -3.36 -9.09
C SER A 23 -12.73 -4.07 -10.43
N GLY A 24 -13.68 -4.93 -10.82
CA GLY A 24 -13.68 -5.57 -12.13
C GLY A 24 -13.82 -4.58 -13.27
N ASN A 25 -14.74 -3.63 -13.15
CA ASN A 25 -14.94 -2.58 -14.13
C ASN A 25 -13.71 -1.68 -14.24
N ALA A 26 -13.11 -1.32 -13.10
CA ALA A 26 -11.89 -0.52 -13.07
C ALA A 26 -10.71 -1.25 -13.71
N MET A 27 -10.55 -2.55 -13.46
CA MET A 27 -9.51 -3.36 -14.08
C MET A 27 -9.72 -3.48 -15.59
N ASN A 28 -10.94 -3.76 -16.05
CA ASN A 28 -11.23 -3.82 -17.47
C ASN A 28 -10.93 -2.49 -18.16
N TRP A 29 -11.32 -1.37 -17.54
CA TRP A 29 -10.99 -0.06 -18.06
C TRP A 29 -9.47 0.16 -18.16
N LEU A 30 -8.71 -0.27 -17.15
CA LEU A 30 -7.26 -0.17 -17.16
C LEU A 30 -6.66 -1.02 -18.29
N MET A 31 -7.13 -2.25 -18.43
CA MET A 31 -6.65 -3.16 -19.48
C MET A 31 -6.93 -2.61 -20.88
N ASP A 32 -8.10 -2.06 -21.13
CA ASP A 32 -8.43 -1.39 -22.40
C ASP A 32 -7.42 -0.30 -22.78
N LYS A 33 -6.78 0.34 -21.78
CA LYS A 33 -5.78 1.39 -21.99
C LYS A 33 -4.38 0.86 -22.19
N VAL A 34 -4.02 -0.25 -21.54
CA VAL A 34 -2.62 -0.73 -21.52
C VAL A 34 -2.35 -1.90 -22.45
N GLU A 35 -3.34 -2.69 -22.81
CA GLU A 35 -3.19 -3.79 -23.79
C GLU A 35 -2.63 -3.35 -25.15
N PRO A 36 -3.01 -2.16 -25.71
CA PRO A 36 -2.40 -1.67 -26.94
C PRO A 36 -0.88 -1.46 -26.89
N TYR A 37 -0.33 -1.41 -25.68
CA TYR A 37 1.12 -1.31 -25.42
C TYR A 37 1.78 -2.68 -25.19
N GLY A 38 1.06 -3.77 -25.43
CA GLY A 38 1.56 -5.13 -25.17
C GLY A 38 1.64 -5.50 -23.69
N ILE A 39 0.90 -4.77 -22.84
CA ILE A 39 0.87 -5.03 -21.40
C ILE A 39 -0.32 -5.96 -21.09
N THR A 40 -0.05 -7.03 -20.35
CA THR A 40 -1.08 -7.96 -19.85
C THR A 40 -1.06 -8.00 -18.34
N ALA A 41 -2.21 -8.28 -17.74
CA ALA A 41 -2.31 -8.50 -16.30
C ALA A 41 -2.21 -9.98 -15.99
N VAL A 42 -1.44 -10.31 -14.96
CA VAL A 42 -1.39 -11.64 -14.37
C VAL A 42 -1.82 -11.55 -12.91
N ILE A 43 -2.61 -12.53 -12.47
CA ILE A 43 -2.95 -12.60 -11.05
C ILE A 43 -1.67 -12.95 -10.29
N GLU A 44 -1.30 -12.14 -9.31
CA GLU A 44 -0.24 -12.51 -8.40
C GLU A 44 -0.67 -13.75 -7.63
N ASN A 45 -0.09 -14.86 -8.02
CA ASN A 45 -0.34 -16.10 -7.34
C ASN A 45 0.66 -16.22 -6.19
N ASN A 46 0.26 -15.80 -5.00
CA ASN A 46 1.02 -16.06 -3.79
C ASN A 46 0.89 -17.52 -3.34
N GLN A 47 0.24 -18.33 -4.13
CA GLN A 47 0.01 -19.75 -3.92
C GLN A 47 0.28 -20.50 -5.22
N GLN A 48 0.77 -21.70 -5.12
CA GLN A 48 1.03 -22.53 -6.28
C GLN A 48 -0.25 -22.77 -7.10
N ASP A 49 -0.10 -22.75 -8.42
CA ASP A 49 -1.16 -23.11 -9.36
C ASP A 49 -1.78 -24.47 -9.01
N GLY A 50 -3.09 -24.48 -8.82
CA GLY A 50 -3.82 -25.66 -8.38
C GLY A 50 -3.46 -26.10 -6.97
N GLY A 51 -2.69 -25.29 -6.29
CA GLY A 51 -2.30 -25.51 -4.92
C GLY A 51 -3.53 -25.60 -4.04
N THR A 52 -3.59 -26.62 -3.27
CA THR A 52 -4.39 -26.67 -2.08
C THR A 52 -4.10 -25.38 -1.36
N ASN A 53 -5.07 -24.51 -1.38
CA ASN A 53 -5.13 -23.47 -0.41
C ASN A 53 -4.94 -24.19 0.92
N TRP A 54 -3.85 -23.94 1.65
CA TRP A 54 -3.62 -24.59 2.95
C TRP A 54 -4.76 -24.33 3.93
N TRP A 55 -5.65 -23.39 3.58
CA TRP A 55 -6.93 -23.16 4.21
C TRP A 55 -8.08 -24.00 3.65
N ASP A 56 -7.85 -24.90 2.70
CA ASP A 56 -8.87 -25.84 2.25
C ASP A 56 -9.31 -26.69 3.43
N GLY A 57 -10.50 -26.38 3.93
CA GLY A 57 -11.01 -26.93 5.17
C GLY A 57 -10.95 -26.00 6.38
N GLY A 58 -10.34 -24.81 6.25
CA GLY A 58 -10.35 -23.76 7.25
C GLY A 58 -11.50 -22.76 7.06
N PRO A 59 -11.79 -21.94 8.07
CA PRO A 59 -12.85 -20.93 8.02
C PRO A 59 -12.50 -19.72 7.11
N LEU A 60 -11.24 -19.56 6.75
CA LEU A 60 -10.76 -18.45 5.93
C LEU A 60 -10.27 -18.97 4.58
N LYS A 61 -10.60 -18.25 3.53
CA LYS A 61 -10.09 -18.50 2.19
C LYS A 61 -9.12 -17.38 1.82
N THR A 62 -7.98 -17.73 1.26
CA THR A 62 -7.14 -16.75 0.60
C THR A 62 -7.74 -16.41 -0.76
N LEU A 63 -7.85 -15.14 -1.03
CA LEU A 63 -8.32 -14.63 -2.31
C LEU A 63 -7.15 -13.95 -2.99
N ASN A 64 -6.82 -14.41 -4.20
CA ASN A 64 -5.85 -13.73 -5.04
C ASN A 64 -6.52 -12.47 -5.60
N VAL A 65 -6.19 -11.33 -5.04
CA VAL A 65 -6.78 -10.03 -5.42
C VAL A 65 -5.74 -9.06 -5.97
N SER A 66 -4.46 -9.45 -5.96
CA SER A 66 -3.37 -8.65 -6.50
C SER A 66 -3.08 -9.02 -7.94
N HIS A 67 -2.70 -8.02 -8.73
CA HIS A 67 -2.31 -8.19 -10.11
C HIS A 67 -0.91 -7.61 -10.32
N SER A 68 -0.10 -8.33 -11.07
CA SER A 68 1.12 -7.81 -11.67
C SER A 68 0.92 -7.60 -13.15
N PHE A 69 1.62 -6.62 -13.70
CA PHE A 69 1.56 -6.33 -15.13
C PHE A 69 2.86 -6.77 -15.78
N VAL A 70 2.74 -7.40 -16.93
CA VAL A 70 3.89 -7.92 -17.69
C VAL A 70 3.83 -7.43 -19.13
N ALA A 71 4.99 -7.16 -19.69
CA ALA A 71 5.17 -6.85 -21.11
C ALA A 71 6.43 -7.55 -21.60
N GLU A 72 6.54 -7.75 -22.91
CA GLU A 72 7.72 -8.34 -23.53
C GLU A 72 8.97 -7.49 -23.17
N GLY A 73 9.99 -8.14 -22.62
CA GLY A 73 11.22 -7.48 -22.18
C GLY A 73 11.18 -6.83 -20.78
N ALA A 74 10.04 -6.77 -20.12
CA ALA A 74 9.89 -6.18 -18.78
C ALA A 74 9.76 -7.26 -17.70
N GLN A 75 10.82 -8.00 -17.45
CA GLN A 75 10.80 -9.10 -16.48
C GLN A 75 11.44 -8.78 -15.12
N ALA A 76 11.89 -7.54 -14.93
CA ALA A 76 12.52 -7.16 -13.66
C ALA A 76 11.48 -6.92 -12.58
N ALA A 77 11.74 -7.40 -11.35
CA ALA A 77 10.93 -7.07 -10.19
C ALA A 77 10.81 -5.55 -10.03
N GLY A 78 9.58 -5.04 -9.94
CA GLY A 78 9.29 -3.60 -9.86
C GLY A 78 9.05 -2.90 -11.21
N ALA A 79 9.34 -3.52 -12.34
CA ALA A 79 9.01 -2.96 -13.65
C ALA A 79 7.51 -2.97 -13.95
N SER A 80 6.78 -3.83 -13.29
CA SER A 80 5.35 -4.08 -13.51
C SER A 80 4.48 -2.83 -13.43
N GLN A 81 4.64 -2.00 -12.40
CA GLN A 81 3.86 -0.76 -12.28
C GLN A 81 4.40 0.35 -13.16
N GLN A 82 5.71 0.39 -13.40
CA GLN A 82 6.32 1.41 -14.24
C GLN A 82 5.80 1.37 -15.66
N ILE A 83 5.72 0.20 -16.30
CA ILE A 83 5.21 0.07 -17.68
C ILE A 83 3.77 0.56 -17.80
N VAL A 84 2.93 0.29 -16.79
CA VAL A 84 1.55 0.80 -16.75
C VAL A 84 1.52 2.32 -16.66
N VAL A 85 2.33 2.89 -15.77
CA VAL A 85 2.40 4.35 -15.60
C VAL A 85 2.89 5.05 -16.87
N GLU A 86 3.88 4.49 -17.55
CA GLU A 86 4.39 5.01 -18.81
C GLU A 86 3.32 4.95 -19.91
N ALA A 87 2.63 3.84 -20.07
CA ALA A 87 1.52 3.69 -21.01
C ALA A 87 0.39 4.68 -20.74
N LEU A 88 -0.01 4.84 -19.48
CA LEU A 88 -1.05 5.80 -19.10
C LEU A 88 -0.59 7.25 -19.30
N ALA A 89 0.69 7.56 -19.12
CA ALA A 89 1.24 8.88 -19.41
C ALA A 89 1.12 9.22 -20.91
N GLU A 90 1.37 8.27 -21.79
CA GLU A 90 1.14 8.45 -23.23
C GLU A 90 -0.35 8.62 -23.55
N GLU A 91 -1.23 7.83 -22.95
CA GLU A 91 -2.68 7.96 -23.15
C GLU A 91 -3.20 9.34 -22.73
N ILE A 92 -2.70 9.88 -21.62
CA ILE A 92 -3.00 11.25 -21.20
C ILE A 92 -2.62 12.25 -22.30
N GLN A 93 -1.42 12.12 -22.84
CA GLN A 93 -0.93 13.05 -23.89
C GLN A 93 -1.69 12.89 -25.18
N LYS A 94 -2.00 11.67 -25.63
CA LYS A 94 -2.85 11.40 -26.81
C LYS A 94 -4.24 11.99 -26.65
N GLY A 95 -4.77 11.96 -25.42
CA GLY A 95 -6.06 12.59 -25.07
C GLY A 95 -6.01 14.12 -24.96
N GLY A 96 -4.87 14.76 -25.25
CA GLY A 96 -4.69 16.21 -25.12
C GLY A 96 -4.41 16.69 -23.70
N GLY A 97 -4.21 15.77 -22.76
CA GLY A 97 -3.77 16.07 -21.42
C GLY A 97 -2.32 16.52 -21.38
N ARG A 98 -1.92 17.15 -20.27
CA ARG A 98 -0.56 17.63 -20.05
C ARG A 98 -0.02 17.12 -18.73
N ILE A 99 1.23 16.69 -18.72
CA ILE A 99 1.96 16.28 -17.53
C ILE A 99 3.07 17.30 -17.28
N PHE A 100 3.11 17.83 -16.08
CA PHE A 100 4.10 18.81 -15.65
C PHE A 100 5.04 18.14 -14.64
N TYR A 101 6.22 17.77 -15.09
CA TYR A 101 7.27 17.24 -14.24
C TYR A 101 7.98 18.36 -13.46
N ASN A 102 8.64 18.01 -12.37
CA ASN A 102 9.35 18.95 -11.50
C ASN A 102 8.48 20.14 -11.05
N THR A 103 7.18 19.88 -10.89
CA THR A 103 6.18 20.90 -10.58
C THR A 103 5.43 20.47 -9.33
N THR A 104 5.72 21.10 -8.21
CA THR A 104 5.19 20.73 -6.88
C THR A 104 3.95 21.56 -6.57
N ALA A 105 2.82 20.89 -6.32
CA ALA A 105 1.63 21.56 -5.79
C ALA A 105 1.91 22.05 -4.36
N VAL A 106 1.61 23.32 -4.10
CA VAL A 106 1.90 23.99 -2.83
C VAL A 106 0.66 24.57 -2.16
N GLN A 107 -0.45 24.68 -2.88
CA GLN A 107 -1.71 25.19 -2.36
C GLN A 107 -2.87 24.63 -3.19
N LEU A 108 -3.99 24.36 -2.53
CA LEU A 108 -5.27 24.13 -3.18
C LEU A 108 -6.12 25.40 -3.04
N ASP A 109 -6.86 25.73 -4.09
CA ASP A 109 -7.82 26.84 -4.08
C ASP A 109 -9.22 26.32 -3.85
N ARG A 110 -9.91 26.85 -2.84
CA ARG A 110 -11.29 26.50 -2.49
C ARG A 110 -12.12 27.76 -2.31
N GLU A 111 -13.33 27.75 -2.81
CA GLU A 111 -14.30 28.85 -2.70
C GLU A 111 -14.85 29.00 -1.28
N GLY A 112 -15.39 30.18 -0.96
CA GLY A 112 -16.24 30.43 0.21
C GLY A 112 -15.59 30.12 1.54
N ASP A 113 -14.40 30.68 1.84
CA ASP A 113 -13.65 30.42 3.07
C ASP A 113 -13.52 28.93 3.41
N ASN A 114 -13.09 28.16 2.43
CA ASN A 114 -12.93 26.71 2.53
C ASN A 114 -14.23 25.93 2.76
N THR A 115 -15.36 26.41 2.26
CA THR A 115 -16.65 25.70 2.34
C THR A 115 -17.20 25.26 0.98
N GLY A 116 -16.77 25.92 -0.09
CA GLY A 116 -17.21 25.67 -1.46
C GLY A 116 -16.41 24.59 -2.20
N ARG A 117 -16.43 24.67 -3.51
CA ARG A 117 -15.74 23.74 -4.41
C ARG A 117 -14.24 24.02 -4.47
N VAL A 118 -13.44 22.97 -4.64
CA VAL A 118 -12.02 23.11 -4.98
C VAL A 118 -11.89 23.44 -6.47
N THR A 119 -11.33 24.60 -6.78
CA THR A 119 -11.31 25.20 -8.11
C THR A 119 -9.97 25.17 -8.80
N GLY A 120 -8.94 24.70 -8.11
CA GLY A 120 -7.62 24.60 -8.70
C GLY A 120 -6.54 24.35 -7.67
N CYS A 121 -5.31 24.47 -8.15
CA CYS A 121 -4.13 24.45 -7.30
C CYS A 121 -3.10 25.48 -7.77
N VAL A 122 -2.25 25.88 -6.85
CA VAL A 122 -1.01 26.61 -7.15
C VAL A 122 0.14 25.61 -7.07
N ALA A 123 0.98 25.60 -8.07
CA ALA A 123 2.19 24.79 -8.09
C ALA A 123 3.43 25.64 -8.33
N LYS A 124 4.57 25.15 -7.86
CA LYS A 124 5.88 25.78 -7.97
C LYS A 124 6.79 24.96 -8.84
N ALA A 125 7.38 25.61 -9.84
CA ALA A 125 8.44 25.07 -10.68
C ALA A 125 9.49 26.17 -10.94
N ASP A 126 10.76 25.85 -10.86
CA ASP A 126 11.89 26.79 -11.11
C ASP A 126 11.75 28.14 -10.37
N GLY A 127 11.29 28.08 -9.12
CA GLY A 127 11.10 29.27 -8.30
C GLY A 127 9.85 30.10 -8.61
N LYS A 128 9.09 29.75 -9.66
CA LYS A 128 7.87 30.45 -10.07
C LYS A 128 6.63 29.72 -9.61
N TYR A 129 5.61 30.49 -9.24
CA TYR A 129 4.29 29.97 -8.88
C TYR A 129 3.32 30.11 -10.05
N THR A 130 2.63 29.04 -10.36
CA THR A 130 1.62 28.99 -11.43
C THR A 130 0.31 28.46 -10.85
N ARG A 131 -0.79 29.13 -11.14
CA ARG A 131 -2.13 28.67 -10.80
C ARG A 131 -2.68 27.82 -11.94
N TYR A 132 -3.19 26.66 -11.58
CA TYR A 132 -3.88 25.73 -12.47
C TYR A 132 -5.35 25.69 -12.06
N ASN A 133 -6.23 26.18 -12.94
CA ASN A 133 -7.66 26.18 -12.68
C ASN A 133 -8.29 24.86 -13.09
N ALA A 134 -9.19 24.36 -12.25
CA ALA A 134 -9.90 23.11 -12.47
C ALA A 134 -11.40 23.36 -12.61
N SER A 135 -11.95 23.08 -13.79
CA SER A 135 -13.38 23.26 -14.05
C SER A 135 -14.26 22.21 -13.37
N LYS A 136 -13.75 21.00 -13.15
CA LYS A 136 -14.49 19.88 -12.56
C LYS A 136 -14.05 19.60 -11.09
N GLY A 137 -12.77 19.64 -10.80
CA GLY A 137 -12.21 19.35 -9.48
C GLY A 137 -10.73 19.02 -9.56
N VAL A 138 -10.15 18.72 -8.41
CA VAL A 138 -8.75 18.30 -8.25
C VAL A 138 -8.73 16.92 -7.63
N VAL A 139 -7.95 16.01 -8.20
CA VAL A 139 -7.69 14.67 -7.65
C VAL A 139 -6.33 14.69 -6.97
N LEU A 140 -6.27 14.26 -5.71
CA LEU A 140 -5.04 14.06 -4.98
C LEU A 140 -4.67 12.57 -5.00
N ALA A 141 -3.53 12.25 -5.59
CA ALA A 141 -2.97 10.90 -5.65
C ALA A 141 -1.50 10.92 -5.16
N THR A 142 -1.26 11.61 -4.05
CA THR A 142 0.06 11.99 -3.56
C THR A 142 0.63 11.04 -2.51
N GLY A 143 -0.02 9.90 -2.31
CA GLY A 143 0.42 8.90 -1.34
C GLY A 143 0.14 9.26 0.11
N ASP A 144 0.87 8.64 1.00
CA ASP A 144 0.71 8.73 2.45
C ASP A 144 1.58 9.82 3.11
N PHE A 145 1.87 9.68 4.39
CA PHE A 145 2.66 10.63 5.19
C PHE A 145 3.82 9.96 5.93
N SER A 146 4.28 8.82 5.47
CA SER A 146 5.26 7.96 6.16
C SER A 146 6.58 8.67 6.50
N GLN A 147 7.02 9.65 5.70
CA GLN A 147 8.25 10.41 5.94
C GLN A 147 8.02 11.70 6.73
N ASP A 148 6.78 12.07 7.01
CA ASP A 148 6.47 13.23 7.84
C ASP A 148 6.40 12.85 9.32
N LYS A 149 7.46 13.12 10.06
CA LYS A 149 7.56 12.76 11.49
C LYS A 149 6.48 13.40 12.35
N ASP A 150 6.05 14.60 12.03
CA ASP A 150 5.01 15.31 12.78
C ASP A 150 3.63 14.70 12.53
N MET A 151 3.33 14.35 11.28
CA MET A 151 2.10 13.64 10.96
C MET A 151 2.11 12.23 11.55
N VAL A 152 3.23 11.52 11.48
CA VAL A 152 3.37 10.20 12.10
C VAL A 152 3.18 10.31 13.62
N ALA A 153 3.82 11.27 14.28
CA ALA A 153 3.64 11.50 15.71
C ALA A 153 2.18 11.79 16.10
N LYS A 154 1.49 12.52 15.26
CA LYS A 154 0.10 12.92 15.53
C LYS A 154 -0.91 11.82 15.21
N TYR A 155 -0.77 11.15 14.08
CA TYR A 155 -1.80 10.25 13.54
C TYR A 155 -1.46 8.77 13.67
N CYS A 156 -0.17 8.44 13.84
CA CYS A 156 0.29 7.07 14.01
C CYS A 156 1.51 6.99 14.96
N PRO A 157 1.40 7.45 16.22
CA PRO A 157 2.54 7.52 17.15
C PRO A 157 3.19 6.17 17.41
N ILE A 158 2.46 5.09 17.21
CA ILE A 158 2.97 3.73 17.37
C ILE A 158 4.11 3.40 16.38
N ALA A 159 4.18 4.12 15.26
CA ALA A 159 5.21 3.93 14.23
C ALA A 159 6.54 4.64 14.55
N LEU A 160 6.56 5.59 15.50
CA LEU A 160 7.69 6.48 15.71
C LEU A 160 9.04 5.81 15.97
N PRO A 161 9.14 4.75 16.78
CA PRO A 161 10.45 4.15 17.08
C PRO A 161 10.93 3.15 16.02
N PHE A 162 10.09 2.82 15.06
CA PHE A 162 10.48 1.97 13.93
C PHE A 162 10.50 2.81 12.67
N GLY A 163 11.37 2.48 11.75
CA GLY A 163 11.35 3.07 10.43
C GLY A 163 10.00 2.87 9.73
N ASN A 164 9.67 3.73 8.82
CA ASN A 164 8.53 3.58 7.93
C ASN A 164 9.05 3.16 6.56
N GLY A 165 8.44 2.15 5.97
CA GLY A 165 8.79 1.68 4.62
C GLY A 165 8.34 2.62 3.49
N GLY A 166 7.66 3.72 3.81
CA GLY A 166 7.13 4.64 2.82
C GLY A 166 8.12 5.72 2.39
N VAL A 167 7.78 6.42 1.33
CA VAL A 167 8.60 7.49 0.73
C VAL A 167 7.87 8.83 0.62
N TYR A 168 6.66 8.93 1.15
CA TYR A 168 5.79 10.08 0.97
C TYR A 168 5.84 11.04 2.15
N ASP A 169 5.85 12.34 1.86
CA ASP A 169 6.02 13.43 2.83
C ASP A 169 4.72 14.03 3.38
N GLY A 170 3.58 13.46 3.01
CA GLY A 170 2.27 13.94 3.45
C GLY A 170 1.84 15.28 2.88
N SER A 171 2.58 15.85 1.92
CA SER A 171 2.30 17.19 1.39
C SER A 171 0.89 17.33 0.84
N GLY A 172 0.42 16.40 0.03
CA GLY A 172 -0.95 16.45 -0.50
C GLY A 172 -2.04 16.32 0.56
N LEU A 173 -1.81 15.50 1.60
CA LEU A 173 -2.73 15.40 2.74
C LEU A 173 -2.81 16.74 3.51
N LYS A 174 -1.67 17.40 3.73
CA LYS A 174 -1.63 18.73 4.35
C LYS A 174 -2.39 19.75 3.51
N LEU A 175 -2.17 19.78 2.20
CA LEU A 175 -2.89 20.66 1.29
C LEU A 175 -4.41 20.49 1.43
N ALA A 176 -4.89 19.25 1.50
CA ALA A 176 -6.31 18.95 1.69
C ALA A 176 -6.82 19.41 3.06
N LEU A 177 -6.07 19.15 4.13
CA LEU A 177 -6.44 19.54 5.49
C LEU A 177 -6.53 21.06 5.64
N TRP A 178 -5.60 21.82 5.05
CA TRP A 178 -5.60 23.28 5.11
C TRP A 178 -6.83 23.93 4.49
N ILE A 179 -7.45 23.28 3.54
CA ILE A 179 -8.71 23.74 2.95
C ILE A 179 -9.95 23.06 3.52
N GLY A 180 -9.82 22.41 4.68
CA GLY A 180 -10.95 21.88 5.45
C GLY A 180 -11.41 20.47 5.04
N ALA A 181 -10.57 19.67 4.41
CA ALA A 181 -10.87 18.26 4.20
C ALA A 181 -10.93 17.50 5.54
N ALA A 182 -11.84 16.55 5.64
CA ALA A 182 -11.96 15.72 6.81
C ALA A 182 -10.90 14.63 6.83
N TRP A 183 -10.33 14.39 8.01
CA TRP A 183 -9.48 13.22 8.24
C TRP A 183 -10.35 11.98 8.42
N GLN A 184 -9.87 10.84 7.96
CA GLN A 184 -10.55 9.56 8.14
C GLN A 184 -10.76 9.25 9.63
N LYS A 185 -11.98 8.88 9.99
CA LYS A 185 -12.35 8.58 11.39
C LYS A 185 -11.97 7.16 11.81
N TYR A 186 -11.90 6.26 10.86
CA TYR A 186 -11.61 4.85 11.09
C TYR A 186 -10.16 4.55 10.79
N THR A 187 -9.57 3.83 11.67
CA THR A 187 -8.16 3.55 11.71
C THR A 187 -7.72 2.25 11.10
N PRO A 188 -6.50 1.97 11.21
CA PRO A 188 -5.40 2.85 11.58
C PRO A 188 -5.01 3.68 10.38
N ASN A 189 -4.75 4.94 10.61
CA ASN A 189 -4.17 5.81 9.57
C ASN A 189 -2.68 5.52 9.43
N ALA A 190 -2.32 4.26 9.48
CA ALA A 190 -0.93 3.88 9.47
C ALA A 190 -0.36 4.01 8.07
N PRO A 191 0.75 4.73 7.90
CA PRO A 191 1.60 4.50 6.75
C PRO A 191 2.11 3.06 6.79
N MET A 192 2.76 2.61 5.72
CA MET A 192 3.39 1.29 5.73
C MET A 192 4.40 1.22 6.88
N LEU A 193 4.12 0.37 7.85
CA LEU A 193 4.96 0.19 9.03
C LEU A 193 5.97 -0.91 8.77
N ALA A 194 7.22 -0.65 9.16
CA ALA A 194 8.22 -1.69 9.29
C ALA A 194 7.95 -2.53 10.54
N THR A 195 8.12 -3.82 10.43
CA THR A 195 8.01 -4.76 11.55
C THR A 195 9.33 -4.94 12.27
N MET A 196 10.44 -4.58 11.63
CA MET A 196 11.80 -4.67 12.16
C MET A 196 12.51 -3.33 12.08
N GLY A 197 13.26 -2.99 13.12
CA GLY A 197 14.10 -1.80 13.12
C GLY A 197 15.38 -2.00 12.31
N ASP A 198 15.91 -0.91 11.77
CA ASP A 198 17.13 -0.87 10.96
C ASP A 198 18.37 -1.46 11.67
N GLU A 199 18.36 -1.51 12.99
CA GLU A 199 19.47 -2.01 13.81
C GLU A 199 19.55 -3.55 13.87
N VAL A 200 18.43 -4.24 13.59
CA VAL A 200 18.36 -5.70 13.76
C VAL A 200 18.68 -6.43 12.47
N LEU A 201 18.20 -5.93 11.37
CA LEU A 201 18.54 -6.45 10.04
C LEU A 201 18.54 -5.27 9.06
N PRO A 202 19.63 -4.98 8.39
CA PRO A 202 19.63 -4.06 7.25
C PRO A 202 18.91 -4.73 6.06
N CYS A 203 17.72 -5.22 6.32
CA CYS A 203 16.90 -5.92 5.35
C CYS A 203 16.19 -4.92 4.48
N ARG A 204 16.31 -5.14 3.21
CA ARG A 204 15.41 -4.50 2.26
C ARG A 204 13.96 -4.92 2.59
N TRP A 205 13.04 -4.00 2.45
CA TRP A 205 11.62 -4.19 2.79
C TRP A 205 10.98 -5.50 2.29
N TRP A 206 11.47 -6.05 1.17
CA TRP A 206 10.97 -7.31 0.62
C TRP A 206 11.38 -8.54 1.46
N ALA A 207 12.57 -8.52 2.09
CA ALA A 207 12.98 -9.59 2.99
C ALA A 207 12.17 -9.56 4.29
N GLU A 208 11.88 -8.37 4.78
CA GLU A 208 10.97 -8.16 5.90
C GLU A 208 9.57 -8.70 5.57
N GLY A 209 9.05 -8.38 4.38
CA GLY A 209 7.77 -8.92 3.90
C GLY A 209 7.76 -10.44 3.83
N ALA A 210 8.79 -11.06 3.31
CA ALA A 210 8.92 -12.51 3.24
C ALA A 210 8.91 -13.15 4.63
N LEU A 211 9.69 -12.59 5.56
CA LEU A 211 9.78 -13.11 6.94
C LEU A 211 8.46 -12.98 7.71
N THR A 212 7.69 -11.95 7.46
CA THR A 212 6.44 -11.69 8.19
C THR A 212 5.20 -12.33 7.56
N THR A 213 5.28 -12.77 6.31
CA THR A 213 4.20 -13.49 5.64
C THR A 213 4.33 -15.01 5.73
N PHE A 214 5.45 -15.51 6.21
CA PHE A 214 5.64 -16.95 6.45
C PHE A 214 4.94 -17.39 7.75
N PRO A 215 4.33 -18.57 7.78
CA PRO A 215 3.62 -19.07 8.95
C PRO A 215 4.57 -19.56 10.05
N GLY A 216 5.41 -18.69 10.56
CA GLY A 216 6.17 -18.92 11.77
C GLY A 216 5.34 -18.62 13.02
N LEU A 217 5.86 -18.98 14.16
CA LEU A 217 5.26 -18.67 15.46
C LEU A 217 5.85 -17.36 16.00
N LEU A 218 5.01 -16.34 16.19
CA LEU A 218 5.43 -15.07 16.79
C LEU A 218 5.33 -15.14 18.32
N VAL A 219 6.45 -15.03 19.00
CA VAL A 219 6.52 -14.98 20.46
C VAL A 219 7.23 -13.72 20.95
N ASN A 220 6.87 -13.26 22.14
CA ASN A 220 7.57 -12.18 22.82
C ASN A 220 8.83 -12.68 23.56
N ASN A 221 9.54 -11.79 24.26
CA ASN A 221 10.74 -12.14 25.04
C ASN A 221 10.48 -13.06 26.25
N LYS A 222 9.23 -13.35 26.56
CA LYS A 222 8.82 -14.34 27.57
C LYS A 222 8.40 -15.69 26.96
N GLY A 223 8.57 -15.87 25.66
CA GLY A 223 8.14 -17.06 24.94
C GLY A 223 6.62 -17.19 24.80
N VAL A 224 5.87 -16.09 24.99
CA VAL A 224 4.41 -16.10 24.88
C VAL A 224 3.99 -15.66 23.49
N ARG A 225 3.18 -16.48 22.82
CA ARG A 225 2.52 -16.08 21.57
C ARG A 225 1.58 -14.92 21.83
N TYR A 226 1.73 -13.84 21.07
CA TYR A 226 1.04 -12.58 21.37
C TYR A 226 0.10 -12.10 20.24
N SER A 227 0.16 -12.72 19.08
CA SER A 227 -0.60 -12.30 17.90
C SER A 227 -1.07 -13.50 17.10
N ASN A 228 -2.02 -13.26 16.22
CA ASN A 228 -2.35 -14.13 15.11
C ASN A 228 -1.42 -13.79 13.95
N GLU A 229 -0.59 -14.72 13.55
CA GLU A 229 0.40 -14.56 12.47
C GLU A 229 -0.27 -14.34 11.10
N ASN A 230 -1.53 -14.70 10.98
CA ASN A 230 -2.33 -14.48 9.77
C ASN A 230 -3.08 -13.13 9.78
N CYS A 231 -2.62 -12.16 10.53
CA CYS A 231 -3.19 -10.82 10.43
C CYS A 231 -2.66 -10.11 9.18
N THR A 232 -3.42 -9.11 8.70
CA THR A 232 -2.97 -8.32 7.56
C THR A 232 -1.69 -7.55 7.90
N TYR A 233 -0.86 -7.40 6.90
CA TYR A 233 0.45 -6.76 6.98
C TYR A 233 0.44 -5.42 7.73
N GLY A 234 -0.55 -4.59 7.50
CA GLY A 234 -0.69 -3.29 8.18
C GLY A 234 -1.02 -3.36 9.66
N TYR A 235 -1.43 -4.53 10.19
CA TYR A 235 -1.75 -4.70 11.61
C TYR A 235 -0.68 -5.41 12.41
N MET A 236 0.20 -6.14 11.76
CA MET A 236 1.22 -6.94 12.42
C MET A 236 2.13 -6.14 13.37
N PRO A 237 2.56 -4.92 13.04
CA PRO A 237 3.39 -4.13 13.92
C PRO A 237 2.71 -3.69 15.23
N TYR A 238 1.39 -3.57 15.26
CA TYR A 238 0.68 -3.07 16.44
C TYR A 238 0.78 -3.99 17.64
N PRO A 239 0.43 -5.30 17.54
CA PRO A 239 0.62 -6.22 18.65
C PRO A 239 2.08 -6.34 19.08
N GLN A 240 3.03 -6.26 18.15
CA GLN A 240 4.46 -6.31 18.45
C GLN A 240 4.89 -5.13 19.33
N ARG A 241 4.42 -3.93 19.01
CA ARG A 241 4.76 -2.70 19.71
C ARG A 241 4.37 -2.69 21.18
N VAL A 242 3.31 -3.38 21.55
CA VAL A 242 2.84 -3.44 22.94
C VAL A 242 3.46 -4.59 23.71
N GLN A 243 4.34 -5.37 23.08
CA GLN A 243 5.08 -6.41 23.80
C GLN A 243 6.20 -5.79 24.65
N PRO A 244 6.65 -6.49 25.72
CA PRO A 244 7.79 -6.03 26.51
C PRO A 244 9.00 -5.74 25.60
N ASP A 245 9.58 -4.57 25.77
CA ASP A 245 10.71 -4.07 24.98
C ASP A 245 10.44 -3.89 23.47
N GLY A 246 9.18 -4.02 23.02
CA GLY A 246 8.80 -3.99 21.61
C GLY A 246 9.43 -5.10 20.77
N CYS A 247 10.00 -6.12 21.43
CA CYS A 247 10.70 -7.22 20.77
C CYS A 247 9.77 -8.40 20.49
N ALA A 248 10.01 -9.03 19.35
CA ALA A 248 9.37 -10.28 18.95
C ALA A 248 10.40 -11.23 18.33
N PHE A 249 10.12 -12.51 18.44
CA PHE A 249 10.88 -13.57 17.84
C PHE A 249 9.96 -14.35 16.91
N LEU A 250 10.41 -14.58 15.69
CA LEU A 250 9.74 -15.44 14.74
C LEU A 250 10.46 -16.79 14.75
N ILE A 251 9.74 -17.85 15.03
CA ILE A 251 10.27 -19.21 15.19
C ILE A 251 9.78 -20.05 14.02
N TRP A 252 10.70 -20.72 13.36
CA TRP A 252 10.46 -21.72 12.32
C TRP A 252 11.07 -23.05 12.73
N ASP A 253 10.61 -24.13 12.15
CA ASP A 253 11.31 -25.40 12.19
C ASP A 253 12.42 -25.50 11.15
N ALA A 254 13.13 -26.62 11.10
CA ALA A 254 14.22 -26.84 10.16
C ALA A 254 13.73 -27.02 8.72
N ASP A 255 12.50 -27.42 8.54
CA ASP A 255 11.91 -27.72 7.25
C ASP A 255 11.16 -26.52 6.65
N TRP A 256 11.41 -25.31 7.18
CA TRP A 256 10.70 -24.09 6.80
C TRP A 256 10.73 -23.79 5.30
N VAL A 257 11.80 -24.14 4.59
CA VAL A 257 11.92 -23.90 3.14
C VAL A 257 10.88 -24.71 2.38
N GLU A 258 10.75 -26.01 2.71
CA GLU A 258 9.77 -26.89 2.11
C GLU A 258 8.34 -26.51 2.53
N ALA A 259 8.14 -26.25 3.82
CA ALA A 259 6.86 -25.85 4.38
C ALA A 259 6.37 -24.50 3.83
N SER A 260 7.26 -23.59 3.48
CA SER A 260 6.91 -22.25 2.96
C SER A 260 6.62 -22.24 1.45
N ALA A 261 7.05 -23.26 0.71
CA ALA A 261 6.89 -23.31 -0.74
C ALA A 261 5.45 -23.08 -1.23
N PRO A 262 4.40 -23.57 -0.57
CA PRO A 262 3.02 -23.30 -0.96
C PRO A 262 2.56 -21.84 -0.73
N TRP A 263 3.31 -21.08 0.08
CA TRP A 263 2.88 -19.76 0.53
C TRP A 263 3.31 -18.61 -0.37
N GLN A 264 4.48 -18.71 -0.99
CA GLN A 264 5.11 -17.55 -1.60
C GLN A 264 5.67 -17.74 -3.00
N GLY A 265 5.45 -18.90 -3.62
CA GLY A 265 6.03 -19.14 -4.94
C GLY A 265 7.53 -18.77 -4.97
N ASP A 266 7.93 -17.99 -5.96
CA ASP A 266 9.34 -17.64 -6.19
C ASP A 266 9.93 -16.62 -5.19
N ARG A 267 9.15 -16.09 -4.25
CA ARG A 267 9.63 -15.02 -3.34
C ARG A 267 10.55 -15.52 -2.23
N ILE A 268 10.47 -16.79 -1.86
CA ILE A 268 11.31 -17.38 -0.82
C ILE A 268 12.56 -18.04 -1.39
N GLY A 269 12.52 -18.48 -2.61
CA GLY A 269 13.64 -19.17 -3.26
C GLY A 269 14.89 -18.32 -3.54
N GLY A 270 14.90 -17.07 -3.13
CA GLY A 270 16.02 -16.13 -3.30
C GLY A 270 16.66 -15.60 -2.01
N ALA A 271 16.34 -16.21 -0.86
CA ALA A 271 16.94 -15.80 0.42
C ALA A 271 18.10 -16.71 0.80
#